data_d8863783ff235604da0990d60b3ac4dd
#
_entry.id   d8863783ff235604da0990d60b3ac4dd
#
_cell.length_a   1.000
_cell.length_b   1.000
_cell.length_c   1.000
_cell.angle_alpha   90.00
_cell.angle_beta   90.00
_cell.angle_gamma   90.00
#
_symmetry.space_group_name_H-M   'P 1'
#
loop_
_entity.id
_entity.type
_entity.pdbx_description
1 polymer ?
#
loop_
_entity_poly.entity_id
_entity_poly.type
_entity_poly.pdbx_seq_one_letter_code
_entity_poly.pdbx_strand_id
1 'polypeptide(L)'
;MKTELKHYTVEEVLQGFVYNEFEGKGLFGLDGKLVIQPEYQRHYIYNDGKRDVAVVDSLLKGYPLGLIYFNVAGEMLEVLDGQQRITSVGRFVTGKFAIKVDGREQTFSSLPIEQQRIILDTRLDIYECEGTEAEIKEWFKTINLVGVPLNDQELRNAIYSGPFVTAAKAEFSNSQNAMQQKWSHFVKGDPKRQQVLEVALSWVAAARKQSIDGYMAAHRGDASIDELRTYFTTVIDWIGAVFIAPPHKSMRGLNWGDLYERFHHNAYQAEQIDADLQELLEDPAVKDDKGIYEYLLDGKQDSRLLDVRLFDATIKRSAYKRQTDQAKAAGTSNCPLCAHGDNANKTRIYKLEEMEADHVTAWSRGGESTLANCEMLCVPHNRSKGNR
;
A
#
# COMPACT_ATOMS: atom_id res chain seq x y z
N MET A 1 27.07 22.89 -3.86
CA MET A 1 27.45 21.54 -4.32
C MET A 1 28.39 21.64 -5.50
N LYS A 2 29.52 20.94 -5.49
CA LYS A 2 30.50 20.83 -6.59
C LYS A 2 30.28 19.48 -7.28
N THR A 3 30.46 19.40 -8.59
CA THR A 3 30.31 18.17 -9.36
C THR A 3 31.51 17.99 -10.30
N GLU A 4 32.01 16.80 -10.41
CA GLU A 4 33.09 16.40 -11.30
C GLU A 4 32.71 15.14 -12.07
N LEU A 5 32.79 15.20 -13.40
CA LEU A 5 32.54 14.02 -14.24
C LEU A 5 33.80 13.14 -14.27
N LYS A 6 33.64 11.89 -13.88
CA LYS A 6 34.66 10.85 -13.97
C LYS A 6 34.19 9.68 -14.80
N HIS A 7 35.14 8.93 -15.29
CA HIS A 7 34.89 7.73 -16.06
C HIS A 7 35.47 6.54 -15.32
N TYR A 8 34.63 5.57 -15.04
CA TYR A 8 35.00 4.28 -14.48
C TYR A 8 34.58 3.18 -15.43
N THR A 9 35.36 2.09 -15.51
CA THR A 9 34.87 0.88 -16.15
C THR A 9 33.92 0.12 -15.22
N VAL A 10 33.09 -0.73 -15.80
CA VAL A 10 32.27 -1.66 -15.00
C VAL A 10 33.15 -2.52 -14.10
N GLU A 11 34.31 -3.00 -14.61
CA GLU A 11 35.28 -3.80 -13.84
C GLU A 11 35.74 -3.05 -12.58
N GLU A 12 36.15 -1.78 -12.72
CA GLU A 12 36.59 -0.95 -11.60
C GLU A 12 35.48 -0.75 -10.56
N VAL A 13 34.28 -0.38 -11.01
CA VAL A 13 33.13 -0.17 -10.09
C VAL A 13 32.77 -1.45 -9.34
N LEU A 14 32.87 -2.61 -9.99
CA LEU A 14 32.51 -3.90 -9.39
C LEU A 14 33.68 -4.58 -8.65
N GLN A 15 34.86 -3.99 -8.61
CA GLN A 15 35.96 -4.55 -7.82
C GLN A 15 35.57 -4.65 -6.35
N GLY A 16 35.70 -5.86 -5.78
CA GLY A 16 35.24 -6.13 -4.42
C GLY A 16 33.71 -6.12 -4.24
N PHE A 17 32.94 -6.26 -5.33
CA PHE A 17 31.46 -6.25 -5.26
C PHE A 17 30.93 -7.38 -4.38
N VAL A 18 30.18 -6.99 -3.36
CA VAL A 18 29.45 -7.89 -2.47
C VAL A 18 27.97 -7.57 -2.55
N TYR A 19 27.17 -8.59 -2.86
CA TYR A 19 25.72 -8.54 -2.82
C TYR A 19 25.21 -9.42 -1.67
N ASN A 20 24.75 -8.80 -0.60
CA ASN A 20 24.13 -9.49 0.51
C ASN A 20 22.65 -9.12 0.58
N GLU A 21 21.81 -10.02 0.08
CA GLU A 21 20.36 -9.84 0.00
C GLU A 21 19.70 -9.91 1.39
N PHE A 22 20.33 -10.59 2.35
CA PHE A 22 19.72 -10.97 3.61
C PHE A 22 19.99 -9.99 4.76
N GLU A 23 21.11 -9.28 4.74
CA GLU A 23 21.50 -8.46 5.88
C GLU A 23 21.22 -6.97 5.75
N GLY A 24 20.80 -6.49 4.57
CA GLY A 24 20.61 -5.05 4.34
C GLY A 24 21.88 -4.21 4.56
N LYS A 25 22.98 -4.86 4.89
CA LYS A 25 24.28 -4.27 5.14
C LYS A 25 25.09 -4.25 3.86
N GLY A 26 24.93 -3.17 3.12
CA GLY A 26 25.95 -2.75 2.22
C GLY A 26 26.11 -3.61 0.96
N LEU A 27 25.73 -3.00 -0.15
CA LEU A 27 26.28 -3.36 -1.44
C LEU A 27 27.50 -2.46 -1.63
N PHE A 28 28.66 -3.05 -1.79
CA PHE A 28 29.93 -2.34 -1.93
C PHE A 28 30.54 -2.55 -3.31
N GLY A 29 31.31 -1.60 -3.76
CA GLY A 29 32.14 -1.65 -4.96
C GLY A 29 33.40 -0.83 -4.77
N LEU A 30 34.19 -0.64 -5.83
CA LEU A 30 35.49 0.07 -5.80
C LEU A 30 36.37 -0.40 -4.64
N ASP A 31 36.46 -1.71 -4.48
CA ASP A 31 37.28 -2.35 -3.43
C ASP A 31 36.89 -1.90 -2.02
N GLY A 32 35.60 -1.74 -1.79
CA GLY A 32 35.04 -1.32 -0.51
C GLY A 32 34.91 0.20 -0.33
N LYS A 33 35.36 1.02 -1.26
CA LYS A 33 35.28 2.49 -1.19
C LYS A 33 33.92 3.04 -1.65
N LEU A 34 33.13 2.26 -2.38
CA LEU A 34 31.79 2.63 -2.84
C LEU A 34 30.72 1.91 -2.05
N VAL A 35 29.83 2.66 -1.41
CA VAL A 35 28.58 2.15 -0.85
C VAL A 35 27.52 2.25 -1.94
N ILE A 36 27.14 1.11 -2.52
CA ILE A 36 26.16 1.07 -3.62
C ILE A 36 24.73 1.27 -3.11
N GLN A 37 24.45 0.80 -1.88
CA GLN A 37 23.15 0.98 -1.25
C GLN A 37 23.30 1.69 0.10
N PRO A 38 23.50 3.02 0.13
CA PRO A 38 23.49 3.77 1.38
C PRO A 38 22.11 3.70 2.05
N GLU A 39 22.04 4.09 3.33
CA GLU A 39 20.85 3.96 4.18
C GLU A 39 19.59 4.59 3.59
N TYR A 40 19.73 5.69 2.88
CA TYR A 40 18.62 6.41 2.27
C TYR A 40 18.13 5.78 0.96
N GLN A 41 18.87 4.85 0.36
CA GLN A 41 18.44 4.16 -0.87
C GLN A 41 17.44 3.03 -0.56
N ARG A 42 16.54 2.78 -1.50
CA ARG A 42 15.64 1.63 -1.47
C ARG A 42 16.40 0.32 -1.71
N HIS A 43 15.76 -0.79 -1.39
CA HIS A 43 16.29 -2.09 -1.76
C HIS A 43 16.30 -2.31 -3.28
N TYR A 44 17.08 -3.30 -3.72
CA TYR A 44 17.12 -3.68 -5.13
C TYR A 44 15.76 -4.24 -5.58
N ILE A 45 15.17 -3.63 -6.62
CA ILE A 45 13.84 -3.97 -7.12
C ILE A 45 13.82 -4.45 -8.58
N TYR A 46 14.97 -4.50 -9.26
CA TYR A 46 15.07 -4.94 -10.65
C TYR A 46 15.15 -6.46 -10.82
N ASN A 47 15.08 -7.24 -9.76
CA ASN A 47 15.13 -8.70 -9.78
C ASN A 47 13.83 -9.36 -10.29
N ASP A 48 13.23 -8.80 -11.34
CA ASP A 48 11.99 -9.26 -11.96
C ASP A 48 12.23 -10.11 -13.23
N GLY A 49 13.50 -10.38 -13.58
CA GLY A 49 13.88 -11.10 -14.77
C GLY A 49 13.67 -10.35 -16.09
N LYS A 50 13.36 -9.05 -16.01
CA LYS A 50 13.15 -8.17 -17.15
C LYS A 50 14.05 -6.95 -17.12
N ARG A 51 13.97 -6.16 -16.04
CA ARG A 51 14.73 -4.91 -15.93
C ARG A 51 16.21 -5.17 -15.71
N ASP A 52 16.57 -6.16 -14.89
CA ASP A 52 17.95 -6.59 -14.70
C ASP A 52 18.56 -7.18 -15.99
N VAL A 53 17.82 -8.04 -16.72
CA VAL A 53 18.22 -8.54 -18.02
C VAL A 53 18.41 -7.40 -19.02
N ALA A 54 17.47 -6.43 -19.09
CA ALA A 54 17.57 -5.30 -20.01
C ALA A 54 18.81 -4.42 -19.77
N VAL A 55 19.27 -4.29 -18.52
CA VAL A 55 20.52 -3.58 -18.21
C VAL A 55 21.72 -4.28 -18.81
N VAL A 56 21.81 -5.61 -18.64
CA VAL A 56 22.93 -6.40 -19.18
C VAL A 56 22.89 -6.45 -20.72
N ASP A 57 21.71 -6.63 -21.32
CA ASP A 57 21.51 -6.59 -22.76
C ASP A 57 21.95 -5.25 -23.38
N SER A 58 21.72 -4.15 -22.66
CA SER A 58 22.16 -2.83 -23.10
C SER A 58 23.70 -2.75 -23.19
N LEU A 59 24.41 -3.30 -22.20
CA LEU A 59 25.86 -3.36 -22.21
C LEU A 59 26.39 -4.19 -23.39
N LEU A 60 25.84 -5.39 -23.61
CA LEU A 60 26.23 -6.25 -24.72
C LEU A 60 26.00 -5.60 -26.10
N LYS A 61 25.03 -4.71 -26.21
CA LYS A 61 24.72 -3.93 -27.42
C LYS A 61 25.54 -2.64 -27.53
N GLY A 62 26.38 -2.35 -26.55
CA GLY A 62 27.15 -1.11 -26.48
C GLY A 62 26.30 0.14 -26.21
N TYR A 63 25.09 -0.01 -25.61
CA TYR A 63 24.24 1.11 -25.27
C TYR A 63 24.68 1.72 -23.92
N PRO A 64 24.65 3.05 -23.81
CA PRO A 64 24.99 3.72 -22.56
C PRO A 64 23.95 3.42 -21.48
N LEU A 65 24.41 3.20 -20.24
CA LEU A 65 23.51 3.01 -19.10
C LEU A 65 22.92 4.33 -18.54
N GLY A 66 23.25 5.47 -19.16
CA GLY A 66 22.91 6.80 -18.65
C GLY A 66 23.85 7.25 -17.52
N LEU A 67 23.69 8.49 -17.12
CA LEU A 67 24.51 9.10 -16.07
C LEU A 67 24.28 8.42 -14.71
N ILE A 68 25.35 8.31 -13.95
CA ILE A 68 25.35 7.81 -12.58
C ILE A 68 25.88 8.93 -11.66
N TYR A 69 25.41 8.99 -10.42
CA TYR A 69 25.80 10.02 -9.48
C TYR A 69 26.27 9.40 -8.17
N PHE A 70 27.44 9.82 -7.72
CA PHE A 70 28.02 9.45 -6.43
C PHE A 70 28.10 10.68 -5.53
N ASN A 71 27.84 10.51 -4.24
CA ASN A 71 28.15 11.47 -3.20
C ASN A 71 29.56 11.20 -2.67
N VAL A 72 30.38 12.23 -2.55
CA VAL A 72 31.69 12.16 -1.90
C VAL A 72 31.49 12.38 -0.39
N ALA A 73 31.53 11.29 0.39
CA ALA A 73 31.34 11.28 1.83
C ALA A 73 32.67 11.01 2.54
N GLY A 74 33.53 12.01 2.62
CA GLY A 74 34.88 11.88 3.13
C GLY A 74 35.78 11.03 2.21
N GLU A 75 36.26 9.88 2.71
CA GLU A 75 37.04 8.93 1.91
C GLU A 75 36.20 7.90 1.16
N MET A 76 34.90 7.90 1.40
CA MET A 76 33.94 6.97 0.81
C MET A 76 33.12 7.64 -0.28
N LEU A 77 32.63 6.84 -1.21
CA LEU A 77 31.63 7.23 -2.20
C LEU A 77 30.32 6.53 -1.89
N GLU A 78 29.21 7.22 -2.12
CA GLU A 78 27.86 6.67 -1.96
C GLU A 78 27.06 6.88 -3.22
N VAL A 79 26.33 5.87 -3.69
CA VAL A 79 25.49 6.03 -4.89
C VAL A 79 24.30 6.91 -4.58
N LEU A 80 24.14 8.02 -5.31
CA LEU A 80 22.95 8.88 -5.30
C LEU A 80 21.93 8.42 -6.34
N ASP A 81 22.36 8.14 -7.58
CA ASP A 81 21.55 7.52 -8.62
C ASP A 81 22.36 6.52 -9.40
N GLY A 82 21.69 5.49 -9.94
CA GLY A 82 22.32 4.38 -10.66
C GLY A 82 22.44 3.10 -9.85
N GLN A 83 22.02 3.07 -8.57
CA GLN A 83 22.07 1.89 -7.70
C GLN A 83 21.51 0.63 -8.37
N GLN A 84 20.31 0.71 -8.95
CA GLN A 84 19.65 -0.44 -9.56
C GLN A 84 20.44 -0.97 -10.76
N ARG A 85 21.03 -0.08 -11.56
CA ARG A 85 21.85 -0.41 -12.73
C ARG A 85 23.15 -1.09 -12.32
N ILE A 86 23.91 -0.49 -11.41
CA ILE A 86 25.17 -1.08 -10.88
C ILE A 86 24.88 -2.45 -10.25
N THR A 87 23.84 -2.55 -9.43
CA THR A 87 23.47 -3.81 -8.78
C THR A 87 23.08 -4.89 -9.78
N SER A 88 22.35 -4.56 -10.85
CA SER A 88 22.00 -5.51 -11.90
C SER A 88 23.26 -6.09 -12.55
N VAL A 89 24.20 -5.24 -12.93
CA VAL A 89 25.45 -5.69 -13.55
C VAL A 89 26.28 -6.52 -12.56
N GLY A 90 26.44 -6.07 -11.31
CA GLY A 90 27.20 -6.80 -10.28
C GLY A 90 26.57 -8.17 -9.98
N ARG A 91 25.25 -8.28 -9.92
CA ARG A 91 24.56 -9.56 -9.75
C ARG A 91 24.79 -10.50 -10.94
N PHE A 92 24.77 -9.99 -12.15
CA PHE A 92 25.06 -10.80 -13.34
C PHE A 92 26.51 -11.29 -13.34
N VAL A 93 27.47 -10.41 -13.14
CA VAL A 93 28.91 -10.74 -13.12
C VAL A 93 29.21 -11.77 -12.02
N THR A 94 28.50 -11.69 -10.88
CA THR A 94 28.63 -12.67 -9.78
C THR A 94 27.73 -13.91 -9.93
N GLY A 95 27.10 -14.10 -11.10
CA GLY A 95 26.35 -15.33 -11.43
C GLY A 95 25.01 -15.48 -10.73
N LYS A 96 24.36 -14.39 -10.33
CA LYS A 96 23.07 -14.44 -9.60
C LYS A 96 21.85 -14.64 -10.49
N PHE A 97 21.97 -14.44 -11.80
CA PHE A 97 20.94 -14.72 -12.80
C PHE A 97 21.58 -14.97 -14.17
N ALA A 98 20.77 -15.46 -15.10
CA ALA A 98 21.15 -15.71 -16.48
C ALA A 98 20.38 -14.79 -17.45
N ILE A 99 20.95 -14.56 -18.63
CA ILE A 99 20.29 -13.86 -19.74
C ILE A 99 20.14 -14.82 -20.94
N LYS A 100 19.28 -14.49 -21.88
CA LYS A 100 19.15 -15.26 -23.13
C LYS A 100 20.00 -14.64 -24.24
N VAL A 101 21.00 -15.40 -24.70
CA VAL A 101 21.82 -15.05 -25.87
C VAL A 101 21.60 -16.14 -26.92
N ASP A 102 21.17 -15.77 -28.09
CA ASP A 102 20.85 -16.70 -29.19
C ASP A 102 19.91 -17.85 -28.79
N GLY A 103 18.91 -17.51 -27.94
CA GLY A 103 17.89 -18.45 -27.46
C GLY A 103 18.34 -19.37 -26.33
N ARG A 104 19.57 -19.28 -25.85
CA ARG A 104 20.14 -20.09 -24.75
C ARG A 104 20.34 -19.24 -23.49
N GLU A 105 20.06 -19.81 -22.34
CA GLU A 105 20.37 -19.18 -21.07
C GLU A 105 21.89 -19.19 -20.82
N GLN A 106 22.45 -18.01 -20.55
CA GLN A 106 23.87 -17.78 -20.31
C GLN A 106 24.06 -17.00 -19.01
N THR A 107 24.91 -17.54 -18.13
CA THR A 107 25.46 -16.79 -17.00
C THR A 107 26.69 -16.01 -17.47
N PHE A 108 27.16 -15.05 -16.68
CA PHE A 108 28.36 -14.29 -17.06
C PHE A 108 29.58 -15.19 -17.36
N SER A 109 29.83 -16.20 -16.52
CA SER A 109 30.95 -17.12 -16.69
C SER A 109 30.81 -18.05 -17.90
N SER A 110 29.59 -18.22 -18.45
CA SER A 110 29.34 -19.04 -19.63
C SER A 110 29.35 -18.24 -20.95
N LEU A 111 29.39 -16.91 -20.87
CA LEU A 111 29.55 -16.05 -22.04
C LEU A 111 30.94 -16.22 -22.67
N PRO A 112 31.05 -16.05 -24.01
CA PRO A 112 32.36 -15.88 -24.68
C PRO A 112 33.17 -14.77 -24.02
N ILE A 113 34.50 -14.95 -23.97
CA ILE A 113 35.40 -14.00 -23.29
C ILE A 113 35.30 -12.58 -23.85
N GLU A 114 35.03 -12.47 -25.13
CA GLU A 114 34.80 -11.19 -25.82
C GLU A 114 33.56 -10.46 -25.29
N GLN A 115 32.48 -11.20 -25.06
CA GLN A 115 31.24 -10.64 -24.51
C GLN A 115 31.41 -10.27 -23.02
N GLN A 116 32.17 -11.09 -22.25
CA GLN A 116 32.53 -10.73 -20.88
C GLN A 116 33.31 -9.42 -20.87
N ARG A 117 34.27 -9.24 -21.78
CA ARG A 117 35.07 -8.01 -21.88
C ARG A 117 34.24 -6.81 -22.32
N ILE A 118 33.31 -6.95 -23.26
CA ILE A 118 32.35 -5.87 -23.60
C ILE A 118 31.67 -5.33 -22.36
N ILE A 119 31.21 -6.21 -21.46
CA ILE A 119 30.56 -5.80 -20.21
C ILE A 119 31.53 -5.11 -19.27
N LEU A 120 32.67 -5.74 -19.00
CA LEU A 120 33.63 -5.27 -17.98
C LEU A 120 34.34 -3.97 -18.39
N ASP A 121 34.68 -3.83 -19.68
CA ASP A 121 35.40 -2.67 -20.20
C ASP A 121 34.46 -1.49 -20.55
N THR A 122 33.13 -1.67 -20.40
CA THR A 122 32.18 -0.57 -20.63
C THR A 122 32.48 0.57 -19.67
N ARG A 123 32.61 1.77 -20.25
CA ARG A 123 32.82 3.02 -19.49
C ARG A 123 31.49 3.56 -18.99
N LEU A 124 31.46 3.87 -17.71
CA LEU A 124 30.33 4.50 -17.02
C LEU A 124 30.67 5.99 -16.80
N ASP A 125 29.74 6.86 -17.15
CA ASP A 125 29.83 8.29 -16.91
C ASP A 125 29.27 8.58 -15.53
N ILE A 126 30.13 8.97 -14.59
CA ILE A 126 29.80 9.11 -13.18
C ILE A 126 30.11 10.54 -12.72
N TYR A 127 29.09 11.25 -12.21
CA TYR A 127 29.30 12.50 -11.51
C TYR A 127 29.61 12.24 -10.04
N GLU A 128 30.78 12.65 -9.60
CA GLU A 128 31.11 12.78 -8.18
C GLU A 128 30.60 14.13 -7.68
N CYS A 129 29.71 14.11 -6.70
CA CYS A 129 29.06 15.26 -6.11
C CYS A 129 29.59 15.51 -4.70
N GLU A 130 30.14 16.67 -4.44
CA GLU A 130 30.63 17.10 -3.14
C GLU A 130 29.81 18.30 -2.65
N GLY A 131 29.27 18.22 -1.44
CA GLY A 131 28.44 19.27 -0.87
C GLY A 131 28.06 19.02 0.58
N THR A 132 27.32 19.94 1.16
CA THR A 132 26.73 19.74 2.47
C THR A 132 25.62 18.67 2.42
N GLU A 133 25.36 18.05 3.54
CA GLU A 133 24.27 17.04 3.66
C GLU A 133 22.93 17.58 3.12
N ALA A 134 22.62 18.85 3.40
CA ALA A 134 21.41 19.49 2.93
C ALA A 134 21.35 19.63 1.39
N GLU A 135 22.45 20.07 0.76
CA GLU A 135 22.56 20.21 -0.69
C GLU A 135 22.47 18.85 -1.39
N ILE A 136 23.13 17.83 -0.84
CA ILE A 136 23.10 16.47 -1.40
C ILE A 136 21.67 15.89 -1.30
N LYS A 137 20.97 16.07 -0.17
CA LYS A 137 19.58 15.61 0.01
C LYS A 137 18.60 16.33 -0.93
N GLU A 138 18.76 17.63 -1.13
CA GLU A 138 17.95 18.39 -2.08
C GLU A 138 18.18 17.91 -3.52
N TRP A 139 19.45 17.72 -3.89
CA TRP A 139 19.82 17.18 -5.19
C TRP A 139 19.29 15.75 -5.40
N PHE A 140 19.42 14.88 -4.40
CA PHE A 140 18.89 13.52 -4.43
C PHE A 140 17.38 13.48 -4.72
N LYS A 141 16.59 14.39 -4.12
CA LYS A 141 15.17 14.54 -4.45
C LYS A 141 14.97 14.87 -5.94
N THR A 142 15.76 15.78 -6.45
CA THR A 142 15.63 16.29 -7.82
C THR A 142 15.95 15.22 -8.86
N ILE A 143 17.05 14.47 -8.70
CA ILE A 143 17.45 13.43 -9.68
C ILE A 143 16.52 12.23 -9.68
N ASN A 144 15.85 11.94 -8.58
CA ASN A 144 14.90 10.83 -8.49
C ASN A 144 13.50 11.14 -9.04
N LEU A 145 13.26 12.35 -9.55
CA LEU A 145 12.02 12.68 -10.26
C LEU A 145 11.93 12.02 -11.65
N VAL A 146 13.07 11.57 -12.21
CA VAL A 146 13.16 10.93 -13.53
C VAL A 146 13.35 9.42 -13.36
N GLY A 147 12.55 8.61 -14.04
CA GLY A 147 12.62 7.14 -13.99
C GLY A 147 11.56 6.50 -13.10
N VAL A 148 11.94 5.59 -12.22
CA VAL A 148 11.03 5.05 -11.19
C VAL A 148 11.14 5.93 -9.96
N PRO A 149 10.18 6.84 -9.73
CA PRO A 149 10.30 7.81 -8.66
C PRO A 149 10.33 7.13 -7.28
N LEU A 150 11.01 7.76 -6.34
CA LEU A 150 10.91 7.40 -4.94
C LEU A 150 9.48 7.65 -4.45
N ASN A 151 8.96 6.75 -3.64
CA ASN A 151 7.74 7.02 -2.91
C ASN A 151 8.02 7.91 -1.68
N ASP A 152 6.94 8.38 -1.03
CA ASP A 152 7.06 9.31 0.09
C ASP A 152 7.92 8.77 1.23
N GLN A 153 7.81 7.48 1.54
CA GLN A 153 8.60 6.87 2.62
C GLN A 153 10.06 6.71 2.24
N GLU A 154 10.36 6.32 1.00
CA GLU A 154 11.74 6.27 0.50
C GLU A 154 12.40 7.66 0.58
N LEU A 155 11.62 8.71 0.28
CA LEU A 155 12.07 10.10 0.40
C LEU A 155 12.29 10.52 1.87
N ARG A 156 11.36 10.17 2.78
CA ARG A 156 11.52 10.42 4.23
C ARG A 156 12.77 9.73 4.78
N ASN A 157 13.02 8.49 4.37
CA ASN A 157 14.22 7.76 4.80
C ASN A 157 15.52 8.48 4.39
N ALA A 158 15.53 9.14 3.24
CA ALA A 158 16.66 9.97 2.82
C ALA A 158 16.80 11.24 3.66
N ILE A 159 15.68 11.92 3.95
CA ILE A 159 15.67 13.16 4.73
C ILE A 159 16.11 12.92 6.19
N TYR A 160 15.56 11.88 6.80
CA TYR A 160 15.76 11.55 8.22
C TYR A 160 16.77 10.39 8.40
N SER A 161 17.66 10.17 7.42
CA SER A 161 18.67 9.10 7.51
C SER A 161 19.45 9.16 8.83
N GLY A 162 19.68 8.00 9.44
CA GLY A 162 20.33 7.85 10.73
C GLY A 162 20.09 6.48 11.35
N PRO A 163 20.59 6.23 12.58
CA PRO A 163 20.49 4.93 13.24
C PRO A 163 19.07 4.38 13.34
N PHE A 164 18.09 5.25 13.59
CA PHE A 164 16.68 4.88 13.65
C PHE A 164 16.18 4.29 12.33
N VAL A 165 16.42 5.01 11.21
CA VAL A 165 15.99 4.55 9.89
C VAL A 165 16.67 3.24 9.52
N THR A 166 17.95 3.08 9.84
CA THR A 166 18.71 1.84 9.59
C THR A 166 18.08 0.66 10.32
N ALA A 167 17.78 0.81 11.62
CA ALA A 167 17.15 -0.23 12.43
C ALA A 167 15.71 -0.53 11.95
N ALA A 168 14.93 0.51 11.64
CA ALA A 168 13.56 0.37 11.16
C ALA A 168 13.50 -0.35 9.80
N LYS A 169 14.40 -0.04 8.88
CA LYS A 169 14.52 -0.76 7.59
C LYS A 169 14.90 -2.23 7.78
N ALA A 170 15.82 -2.54 8.67
CA ALA A 170 16.21 -3.92 8.96
C ALA A 170 15.03 -4.78 9.44
N GLU A 171 14.10 -4.20 10.19
CA GLU A 171 12.89 -4.87 10.68
C GLU A 171 11.78 -4.91 9.62
N PHE A 172 11.33 -3.74 9.16
CA PHE A 172 10.09 -3.59 8.40
C PHE A 172 10.27 -3.69 6.88
N SER A 173 11.49 -3.52 6.37
CA SER A 173 11.75 -3.54 4.92
C SER A 173 12.50 -4.79 4.48
N ASN A 174 12.79 -5.69 5.39
CA ASN A 174 13.40 -6.97 5.10
C ASN A 174 12.33 -7.98 4.64
N SER A 175 12.26 -8.25 3.34
CA SER A 175 11.30 -9.20 2.76
C SER A 175 11.51 -10.66 3.22
N GLN A 176 12.65 -10.98 3.85
CA GLN A 176 12.97 -12.29 4.42
C GLN A 176 12.60 -12.39 5.91
N ASN A 177 12.13 -11.31 6.53
CA ASN A 177 11.65 -11.36 7.89
C ASN A 177 10.45 -12.33 7.98
N ALA A 178 10.54 -13.35 8.81
CA ALA A 178 9.48 -14.35 8.99
C ALA A 178 8.11 -13.73 9.37
N MET A 179 8.13 -12.57 10.02
CA MET A 179 6.92 -11.84 10.39
C MET A 179 6.22 -11.17 9.21
N GLN A 180 6.91 -10.94 8.09
CA GLN A 180 6.31 -10.32 6.90
C GLN A 180 5.10 -11.10 6.38
N GLN A 181 5.13 -12.42 6.44
CA GLN A 181 4.00 -13.26 6.05
C GLN A 181 2.77 -12.98 6.93
N LYS A 182 2.95 -12.92 8.25
CA LYS A 182 1.88 -12.56 9.20
C LYS A 182 1.36 -11.14 8.93
N TRP A 183 2.24 -10.18 8.76
CA TRP A 183 1.88 -8.78 8.54
C TRP A 183 1.14 -8.55 7.22
N SER A 184 1.48 -9.31 6.17
CA SER A 184 0.88 -9.16 4.84
C SER A 184 -0.62 -9.45 4.79
N HIS A 185 -1.19 -10.11 5.78
CA HIS A 185 -2.63 -10.30 5.91
C HIS A 185 -3.35 -9.01 6.29
N PHE A 186 -2.70 -8.12 7.01
CA PHE A 186 -3.27 -6.90 7.56
C PHE A 186 -2.75 -5.64 6.87
N VAL A 187 -1.47 -5.63 6.52
CA VAL A 187 -0.77 -4.50 5.92
C VAL A 187 -0.67 -4.65 4.41
N LYS A 188 -1.04 -3.60 3.68
CA LYS A 188 -0.86 -3.52 2.23
C LYS A 188 0.43 -2.77 1.93
N GLY A 189 1.32 -3.35 1.13
CA GLY A 189 2.53 -2.69 0.68
C GLY A 189 3.61 -3.67 0.26
N ASP A 190 4.65 -3.13 -0.37
CA ASP A 190 5.87 -3.85 -0.71
C ASP A 190 6.97 -3.45 0.30
N PRO A 191 7.50 -4.42 1.09
CA PRO A 191 8.58 -4.15 2.03
C PRO A 191 9.81 -3.52 1.35
N LYS A 192 10.15 -3.99 0.14
CA LYS A 192 11.31 -3.46 -0.62
C LYS A 192 11.15 -2.00 -1.01
N ARG A 193 9.91 -1.52 -1.14
CA ARG A 193 9.54 -0.14 -1.38
C ARG A 193 9.26 0.66 -0.10
N GLN A 194 9.63 0.13 1.06
CA GLN A 194 9.46 0.77 2.38
C GLN A 194 7.99 0.98 2.81
N GLN A 195 7.01 0.40 2.09
CA GLN A 195 5.60 0.67 2.34
C GLN A 195 5.09 0.04 3.64
N VAL A 196 5.66 -1.09 4.07
CA VAL A 196 5.33 -1.68 5.38
C VAL A 196 5.86 -0.80 6.51
N LEU A 197 7.07 -0.24 6.36
CA LEU A 197 7.63 0.73 7.30
C LEU A 197 6.76 2.00 7.36
N GLU A 198 6.29 2.50 6.22
CA GLU A 198 5.40 3.66 6.17
C GLU A 198 4.13 3.44 6.99
N VAL A 199 3.50 2.27 6.86
CA VAL A 199 2.31 1.92 7.64
C VAL A 199 2.62 1.86 9.13
N ALA A 200 3.71 1.21 9.53
CA ALA A 200 4.11 1.13 10.94
C ALA A 200 4.36 2.52 11.54
N LEU A 201 5.07 3.38 10.80
CA LEU A 201 5.31 4.77 11.20
C LEU A 201 4.02 5.59 11.26
N SER A 202 3.10 5.40 10.31
CA SER A 202 1.82 6.11 10.30
C SER A 202 0.98 5.79 11.55
N TRP A 203 0.97 4.54 11.98
CA TRP A 203 0.22 4.12 13.16
C TRP A 203 0.79 4.70 14.44
N VAL A 204 2.10 4.55 14.67
CA VAL A 204 2.72 5.07 15.90
C VAL A 204 2.69 6.60 15.94
N ALA A 205 2.93 7.28 14.83
CA ALA A 205 2.87 8.74 14.75
C ALA A 205 1.47 9.27 15.07
N ALA A 206 0.43 8.65 14.48
CA ALA A 206 -0.96 9.00 14.76
C ALA A 206 -1.31 8.81 16.25
N ALA A 207 -0.92 7.69 16.87
CA ALA A 207 -1.10 7.45 18.30
C ALA A 207 -0.40 8.50 19.17
N ARG A 208 0.73 9.04 18.70
CA ARG A 208 1.46 10.15 19.35
C ARG A 208 0.96 11.53 18.96
N LYS A 209 -0.10 11.63 18.14
CA LYS A 209 -0.66 12.88 17.59
C LYS A 209 0.38 13.71 16.85
N GLN A 210 1.24 13.04 16.11
CA GLN A 210 2.31 13.63 15.29
C GLN A 210 2.14 13.24 13.83
N SER A 211 2.82 13.95 12.93
CA SER A 211 3.05 13.48 11.56
C SER A 211 4.18 12.44 11.52
N ILE A 212 4.22 11.63 10.47
CA ILE A 212 5.36 10.70 10.24
C ILE A 212 6.68 11.48 10.23
N ASP A 213 6.71 12.64 9.56
CA ASP A 213 7.89 13.50 9.49
C ASP A 213 8.32 14.00 10.87
N GLY A 214 7.38 14.42 11.70
CA GLY A 214 7.65 14.84 13.08
C GLY A 214 8.22 13.72 13.94
N TYR A 215 7.62 12.52 13.83
CA TYR A 215 8.10 11.34 14.55
C TYR A 215 9.51 10.94 14.11
N MET A 216 9.77 10.84 12.79
CA MET A 216 11.08 10.48 12.26
C MET A 216 12.16 11.51 12.60
N ALA A 217 11.82 12.81 12.58
CA ALA A 217 12.74 13.88 12.97
C ALA A 217 13.16 13.77 14.44
N ALA A 218 12.18 13.51 15.35
CA ALA A 218 12.43 13.37 16.78
C ALA A 218 13.31 12.16 17.12
N HIS A 219 13.14 11.06 16.40
CA HIS A 219 13.82 9.78 16.66
C HIS A 219 15.06 9.56 15.78
N ARG A 220 15.45 10.51 14.92
CA ARG A 220 16.52 10.35 13.92
C ARG A 220 17.80 9.75 14.49
N GLY A 221 18.19 10.18 15.70
CA GLY A 221 19.43 9.77 16.38
C GLY A 221 19.31 8.49 17.21
N ASP A 222 18.12 7.93 17.37
CA ASP A 222 17.88 6.79 18.24
C ASP A 222 18.39 5.50 17.58
N ALA A 223 19.17 4.71 18.33
CA ALA A 223 19.61 3.39 17.88
C ALA A 223 18.53 2.30 18.04
N SER A 224 17.52 2.55 18.91
CA SER A 224 16.42 1.63 19.16
C SER A 224 15.17 2.03 18.39
N ILE A 225 14.41 1.03 17.96
CA ILE A 225 13.08 1.15 17.36
C ILE A 225 12.02 0.47 18.26
N ASP A 226 12.31 0.27 19.52
CA ASP A 226 11.46 -0.54 20.39
C ASP A 226 10.05 0.03 20.55
N GLU A 227 9.88 1.34 20.57
CA GLU A 227 8.56 1.96 20.60
C GLU A 227 7.77 1.62 19.32
N LEU A 228 8.36 1.84 18.16
CA LEU A 228 7.72 1.55 16.86
C LEU A 228 7.36 0.07 16.74
N ARG A 229 8.31 -0.82 17.09
CA ARG A 229 8.13 -2.28 17.03
C ARG A 229 7.04 -2.73 17.99
N THR A 230 7.10 -2.29 19.27
CA THR A 230 6.14 -2.68 20.29
C THR A 230 4.74 -2.23 19.93
N TYR A 231 4.58 -0.96 19.53
CA TYR A 231 3.27 -0.44 19.13
C TYR A 231 2.69 -1.23 17.94
N PHE A 232 3.46 -1.39 16.87
CA PHE A 232 3.03 -2.13 15.69
C PHE A 232 2.63 -3.58 16.02
N THR A 233 3.47 -4.27 16.80
CA THR A 233 3.20 -5.66 17.22
C THR A 233 1.94 -5.74 18.08
N THR A 234 1.75 -4.79 19.00
CA THR A 234 0.54 -4.73 19.85
C THR A 234 -0.73 -4.60 19.00
N VAL A 235 -0.72 -3.76 17.98
CA VAL A 235 -1.86 -3.64 17.04
C VAL A 235 -2.11 -4.97 16.32
N ILE A 236 -1.07 -5.60 15.77
CA ILE A 236 -1.19 -6.88 15.04
C ILE A 236 -1.70 -8.01 15.96
N ASP A 237 -1.21 -8.08 17.19
CA ASP A 237 -1.62 -9.10 18.15
C ASP A 237 -3.05 -8.87 18.65
N TRP A 238 -3.46 -7.61 18.84
CA TRP A 238 -4.84 -7.26 19.14
C TRP A 238 -5.80 -7.70 18.02
N ILE A 239 -5.47 -7.45 16.75
CA ILE A 239 -6.29 -7.93 15.65
C ILE A 239 -6.48 -9.44 15.74
N GLY A 240 -5.41 -10.21 15.96
CA GLY A 240 -5.47 -11.66 16.08
C GLY A 240 -6.18 -12.17 17.33
N ALA A 241 -6.30 -11.34 18.38
CA ALA A 241 -7.08 -11.67 19.57
C ALA A 241 -8.58 -11.42 19.40
N VAL A 242 -8.95 -10.43 18.58
CA VAL A 242 -10.36 -10.10 18.29
C VAL A 242 -10.94 -10.96 17.17
N PHE A 243 -10.17 -11.18 16.09
CA PHE A 243 -10.55 -11.97 14.90
C PHE A 243 -9.71 -13.23 14.86
N ILE A 244 -10.22 -14.31 15.44
CA ILE A 244 -9.47 -15.58 15.63
C ILE A 244 -9.54 -16.50 14.40
N ALA A 245 -10.51 -16.29 13.48
CA ALA A 245 -10.59 -17.01 12.22
C ALA A 245 -9.41 -16.68 11.30
N PRO A 246 -9.10 -17.54 10.31
CA PRO A 246 -8.08 -17.24 9.31
C PRO A 246 -8.33 -15.89 8.64
N PRO A 247 -7.29 -15.03 8.49
CA PRO A 247 -7.47 -13.68 7.97
C PRO A 247 -8.12 -13.65 6.58
N HIS A 248 -9.20 -12.91 6.43
CA HIS A 248 -9.84 -12.69 5.13
C HIS A 248 -9.14 -11.56 4.36
N LYS A 249 -9.17 -11.61 3.03
CA LYS A 249 -8.51 -10.64 2.13
C LYS A 249 -8.91 -9.18 2.37
N SER A 250 -10.12 -8.92 2.84
CA SER A 250 -10.64 -7.56 3.14
C SER A 250 -9.99 -6.92 4.36
N MET A 251 -9.32 -7.69 5.23
CA MET A 251 -8.55 -7.14 6.35
C MET A 251 -7.33 -6.36 5.87
N ARG A 252 -6.84 -6.68 4.68
CA ARG A 252 -5.60 -6.12 4.18
C ARG A 252 -5.74 -4.64 3.78
N GLY A 253 -4.94 -3.80 4.44
CA GLY A 253 -4.84 -2.37 4.15
C GLY A 253 -5.95 -1.52 4.80
N LEU A 254 -6.59 -2.03 5.84
CA LEU A 254 -7.36 -1.23 6.79
C LEU A 254 -6.41 -0.38 7.63
N ASN A 255 -6.90 0.75 8.13
CA ASN A 255 -6.15 1.57 9.09
C ASN A 255 -6.27 0.99 10.51
N TRP A 256 -5.62 -0.17 10.72
CA TRP A 256 -5.69 -0.90 11.97
C TRP A 256 -5.17 -0.10 13.18
N GLY A 257 -4.22 0.82 12.95
CA GLY A 257 -3.75 1.70 14.03
C GLY A 257 -4.85 2.62 14.54
N ASP A 258 -5.64 3.22 13.65
CA ASP A 258 -6.79 4.06 14.02
C ASP A 258 -7.89 3.23 14.72
N LEU A 259 -8.21 2.05 14.15
CA LEU A 259 -9.19 1.14 14.74
C LEU A 259 -8.76 0.68 16.15
N TYR A 260 -7.45 0.40 16.31
CA TYR A 260 -6.89 0.07 17.63
C TYR A 260 -7.06 1.20 18.62
N GLU A 261 -6.67 2.43 18.28
CA GLU A 261 -6.78 3.58 19.19
C GLU A 261 -8.23 3.83 19.64
N ARG A 262 -9.19 3.61 18.76
CA ARG A 262 -10.61 3.83 19.04
C ARG A 262 -11.25 2.69 19.83
N PHE A 263 -10.85 1.44 19.61
CA PHE A 263 -11.65 0.29 19.99
C PHE A 263 -10.93 -0.75 20.87
N HIS A 264 -9.62 -0.66 21.11
CA HIS A 264 -8.89 -1.68 21.87
C HIS A 264 -9.34 -1.79 23.35
N HIS A 265 -10.03 -0.79 23.88
CA HIS A 265 -10.56 -0.81 25.24
C HIS A 265 -11.87 -1.61 25.36
N ASN A 266 -12.53 -1.93 24.25
CA ASN A 266 -13.77 -2.69 24.26
C ASN A 266 -13.51 -4.16 24.60
N ALA A 267 -14.45 -4.79 25.29
CA ALA A 267 -14.42 -6.24 25.51
C ALA A 267 -15.09 -6.96 24.34
N TYR A 268 -14.41 -7.93 23.76
CA TYR A 268 -14.92 -8.74 22.65
C TYR A 268 -15.04 -10.20 23.04
N GLN A 269 -16.07 -10.87 22.52
CA GLN A 269 -16.18 -12.33 22.52
C GLN A 269 -15.74 -12.79 21.13
N ALA A 270 -14.51 -13.27 20.99
CA ALA A 270 -13.88 -13.54 19.72
C ALA A 270 -14.68 -14.52 18.84
N GLU A 271 -15.24 -15.58 19.44
CA GLU A 271 -16.08 -16.56 18.75
C GLU A 271 -17.37 -15.93 18.18
N GLN A 272 -17.97 -14.95 18.91
CA GLN A 272 -19.15 -14.24 18.44
C GLN A 272 -18.78 -13.28 17.32
N ILE A 273 -17.66 -12.56 17.43
CA ILE A 273 -17.15 -11.67 16.38
C ILE A 273 -16.90 -12.45 15.09
N ASP A 274 -16.31 -13.63 15.18
CA ASP A 274 -16.06 -14.46 13.99
C ASP A 274 -17.34 -14.99 13.36
N ALA A 275 -18.33 -15.40 14.17
CA ALA A 275 -19.63 -15.84 13.67
C ALA A 275 -20.34 -14.68 12.94
N ASP A 276 -20.36 -13.49 13.55
CA ASP A 276 -20.94 -12.28 12.96
C ASP A 276 -20.19 -11.84 11.68
N LEU A 277 -18.87 -11.97 11.67
CA LEU A 277 -18.04 -11.69 10.50
C LEU A 277 -18.40 -12.57 9.32
N GLN A 278 -18.54 -13.88 9.53
CA GLN A 278 -18.92 -14.82 8.48
C GLN A 278 -20.33 -14.51 7.95
N GLU A 279 -21.30 -14.26 8.84
CA GLU A 279 -22.66 -13.89 8.44
C GLU A 279 -22.66 -12.63 7.55
N LEU A 280 -21.92 -11.59 7.93
CA LEU A 280 -21.85 -10.34 7.19
C LEU A 280 -21.09 -10.46 5.87
N LEU A 281 -20.04 -11.28 5.80
CA LEU A 281 -19.29 -11.55 4.55
C LEU A 281 -20.14 -12.34 3.53
N GLU A 282 -21.08 -13.17 4.00
CA GLU A 282 -21.98 -13.95 3.17
C GLU A 282 -23.26 -13.18 2.80
N ASP A 283 -23.56 -12.07 3.48
CA ASP A 283 -24.77 -11.27 3.21
C ASP A 283 -24.61 -10.47 1.90
N PRO A 284 -25.41 -10.77 0.85
CA PRO A 284 -25.35 -10.06 -0.41
C PRO A 284 -25.80 -8.59 -0.31
N ALA A 285 -26.44 -8.18 0.79
CA ALA A 285 -26.80 -6.79 1.04
C ALA A 285 -25.61 -5.93 1.44
N VAL A 286 -24.64 -6.49 2.10
CA VAL A 286 -23.38 -5.81 2.47
C VAL A 286 -22.57 -5.51 1.22
N LYS A 287 -22.15 -4.26 1.04
CA LYS A 287 -21.38 -3.81 -0.15
C LYS A 287 -19.96 -3.40 0.19
N ASP A 288 -19.66 -3.11 1.44
CA ASP A 288 -18.32 -2.80 1.90
C ASP A 288 -17.79 -3.84 2.88
N ASP A 289 -17.09 -4.85 2.36
CA ASP A 289 -16.43 -5.89 3.17
C ASP A 289 -15.44 -5.29 4.18
N LYS A 290 -14.88 -4.12 3.91
CA LYS A 290 -13.91 -3.46 4.81
C LYS A 290 -14.60 -2.77 5.98
N GLY A 291 -15.78 -2.19 5.73
CA GLY A 291 -16.58 -1.55 6.75
C GLY A 291 -17.10 -2.53 7.82
N ILE A 292 -17.18 -3.84 7.48
CA ILE A 292 -17.61 -4.88 8.42
C ILE A 292 -16.74 -4.87 9.70
N TYR A 293 -15.42 -4.71 9.55
CA TYR A 293 -14.50 -4.75 10.69
C TYR A 293 -14.74 -3.60 11.65
N GLU A 294 -14.85 -2.39 11.15
CA GLU A 294 -15.16 -1.22 11.98
C GLU A 294 -16.55 -1.35 12.61
N TYR A 295 -17.55 -1.82 11.86
CA TYR A 295 -18.90 -2.07 12.36
C TYR A 295 -18.93 -3.04 13.54
N LEU A 296 -18.20 -4.16 13.43
CA LEU A 296 -18.11 -5.16 14.51
C LEU A 296 -17.36 -4.60 15.74
N LEU A 297 -16.27 -3.86 15.51
CA LEU A 297 -15.47 -3.24 16.57
C LEU A 297 -16.24 -2.13 17.31
N ASP A 298 -17.12 -1.40 16.62
CA ASP A 298 -18.00 -0.39 17.18
C ASP A 298 -19.22 -0.99 17.93
N GLY A 299 -19.29 -2.30 18.06
CA GLY A 299 -20.42 -2.99 18.70
C GLY A 299 -21.70 -2.92 17.88
N LYS A 300 -21.58 -2.87 16.57
CA LYS A 300 -22.69 -2.87 15.57
C LYS A 300 -23.57 -1.60 15.65
N GLN A 301 -22.97 -0.46 16.03
CA GLN A 301 -23.72 0.79 16.21
C GLN A 301 -23.99 1.52 14.90
N ASP A 302 -23.07 1.54 13.95
CA ASP A 302 -23.19 2.30 12.70
C ASP A 302 -23.30 1.38 11.47
N SER A 303 -24.52 1.02 11.10
CA SER A 303 -24.81 0.18 9.91
C SER A 303 -24.41 0.82 8.58
N ARG A 304 -24.15 2.14 8.53
CA ARG A 304 -23.67 2.84 7.32
C ARG A 304 -22.30 2.35 6.87
N LEU A 305 -21.50 1.81 7.79
CA LEU A 305 -20.22 1.20 7.52
C LEU A 305 -20.31 -0.01 6.57
N LEU A 306 -21.45 -0.68 6.55
CA LEU A 306 -21.71 -1.84 5.68
C LEU A 306 -22.10 -1.46 4.25
N ASP A 307 -22.33 -0.18 3.97
CA ASP A 307 -22.88 0.34 2.71
C ASP A 307 -24.15 -0.41 2.26
N VAL A 308 -25.00 -0.79 3.22
CA VAL A 308 -26.27 -1.51 3.00
C VAL A 308 -27.30 -0.52 2.48
N ARG A 309 -27.41 -0.41 1.15
CA ARG A 309 -28.34 0.51 0.48
C ARG A 309 -29.63 -0.15 0.03
N LEU A 310 -29.73 -1.47 0.13
CA LEU A 310 -30.85 -2.22 -0.39
C LEU A 310 -31.75 -2.72 0.74
N PHE A 311 -33.04 -2.54 0.58
CA PHE A 311 -34.03 -3.23 1.42
C PHE A 311 -34.12 -4.70 1.00
N ASP A 312 -34.11 -5.62 1.97
CA ASP A 312 -34.34 -7.02 1.69
C ASP A 312 -35.74 -7.30 1.17
N ALA A 313 -35.97 -8.49 0.59
CA ALA A 313 -37.25 -8.86 0.01
C ALA A 313 -38.37 -8.92 1.06
N THR A 314 -38.06 -9.21 2.33
CA THR A 314 -39.03 -9.28 3.43
C THR A 314 -39.48 -7.89 3.83
N ILE A 315 -38.56 -6.96 3.97
CA ILE A 315 -38.86 -5.54 4.25
C ILE A 315 -39.72 -4.95 3.13
N LYS A 316 -39.32 -5.17 1.86
CA LYS A 316 -40.11 -4.69 0.68
C LYS A 316 -41.52 -5.20 0.69
N ARG A 317 -41.72 -6.51 0.91
CA ARG A 317 -43.07 -7.11 0.99
C ARG A 317 -43.89 -6.57 2.16
N SER A 318 -43.26 -6.40 3.31
CA SER A 318 -43.90 -5.89 4.53
C SER A 318 -44.30 -4.42 4.36
N ALA A 319 -43.44 -3.59 3.81
CA ALA A 319 -43.71 -2.18 3.49
C ALA A 319 -44.84 -2.07 2.46
N TYR A 320 -44.75 -2.85 1.36
CA TYR A 320 -45.81 -2.90 0.34
C TYR A 320 -47.15 -3.28 0.93
N LYS A 321 -47.22 -4.37 1.72
CA LYS A 321 -48.48 -4.83 2.34
C LYS A 321 -49.08 -3.75 3.23
N ARG A 322 -48.28 -3.26 4.20
CA ARG A 322 -48.70 -2.20 5.12
C ARG A 322 -49.26 -0.98 4.38
N GLN A 323 -48.55 -0.48 3.39
CA GLN A 323 -48.85 0.72 2.64
C GLN A 323 -50.06 0.50 1.72
N THR A 324 -50.19 -0.69 1.13
CA THR A 324 -51.34 -1.05 0.28
C THR A 324 -52.62 -1.20 1.09
N ASP A 325 -52.55 -1.82 2.28
CA ASP A 325 -53.75 -1.97 3.15
C ASP A 325 -54.22 -0.61 3.65
N GLN A 326 -53.30 0.29 4.02
CA GLN A 326 -53.63 1.67 4.40
C GLN A 326 -54.26 2.46 3.22
N ALA A 327 -53.67 2.35 2.04
CA ALA A 327 -54.15 3.04 0.85
C ALA A 327 -55.57 2.60 0.44
N LYS A 328 -55.86 1.29 0.48
CA LYS A 328 -57.19 0.73 0.21
C LYS A 328 -58.23 1.24 1.21
N ALA A 329 -57.86 1.29 2.50
CA ALA A 329 -58.76 1.81 3.55
C ALA A 329 -59.06 3.31 3.37
N ALA A 330 -58.08 4.07 2.88
CA ALA A 330 -58.21 5.51 2.64
C ALA A 330 -58.78 5.88 1.24
N GLY A 331 -58.97 4.90 0.33
CA GLY A 331 -59.40 5.16 -1.06
C GLY A 331 -58.37 5.96 -1.88
N THR A 332 -57.06 5.84 -1.53
CA THR A 332 -55.96 6.57 -2.17
C THR A 332 -54.98 5.62 -2.85
N SER A 333 -53.98 6.17 -3.57
CA SER A 333 -52.92 5.37 -4.15
C SER A 333 -51.97 4.80 -3.08
N ASN A 334 -51.49 3.56 -3.31
CA ASN A 334 -50.44 2.99 -2.49
C ASN A 334 -49.02 3.54 -2.83
N CYS A 335 -48.88 4.45 -3.79
CA CYS A 335 -47.72 5.30 -3.94
C CYS A 335 -47.98 6.65 -3.25
N PRO A 336 -47.27 7.03 -2.18
CA PRO A 336 -47.52 8.27 -1.44
C PRO A 336 -47.47 9.52 -2.34
N LEU A 337 -46.53 9.57 -3.28
CA LEU A 337 -46.43 10.70 -4.20
C LEU A 337 -47.57 10.77 -5.22
N CYS A 338 -48.16 9.63 -5.61
CA CYS A 338 -49.37 9.63 -6.39
C CYS A 338 -50.61 10.06 -5.56
N ALA A 339 -50.69 9.60 -4.31
CA ALA A 339 -51.81 9.92 -3.40
C ALA A 339 -51.92 11.43 -3.10
N HIS A 340 -50.77 12.11 -2.96
CA HIS A 340 -50.72 13.56 -2.69
C HIS A 340 -50.72 14.42 -3.97
N GLY A 341 -50.45 13.83 -5.14
CA GLY A 341 -50.37 14.56 -6.39
C GLY A 341 -51.74 14.78 -7.04
N ASP A 342 -51.89 15.84 -7.84
CA ASP A 342 -53.07 16.08 -8.68
C ASP A 342 -52.90 15.39 -10.05
N ASN A 343 -53.04 14.07 -10.06
CA ASN A 343 -52.90 13.26 -11.27
C ASN A 343 -53.93 12.11 -11.32
N ALA A 344 -54.09 11.50 -12.49
CA ALA A 344 -55.06 10.41 -12.73
C ALA A 344 -54.78 9.13 -11.89
N ASN A 345 -53.62 9.04 -11.25
CA ASN A 345 -53.19 7.88 -10.45
C ASN A 345 -53.44 8.05 -8.94
N LYS A 346 -54.19 9.09 -8.53
CA LYS A 346 -54.44 9.45 -7.12
C LYS A 346 -55.08 8.34 -6.30
N THR A 347 -55.81 7.43 -6.97
CA THR A 347 -56.50 6.28 -6.33
C THR A 347 -55.99 4.94 -6.83
N ARG A 348 -54.90 4.94 -7.67
CA ARG A 348 -54.40 3.70 -8.27
C ARG A 348 -53.63 2.88 -7.24
N ILE A 349 -54.03 1.59 -7.13
CA ILE A 349 -53.26 0.60 -6.38
C ILE A 349 -52.33 -0.11 -7.35
N TYR A 350 -51.02 0.15 -7.21
CA TYR A 350 -49.95 -0.50 -7.98
C TYR A 350 -49.67 -1.89 -7.43
N LYS A 351 -49.27 -2.83 -8.30
CA LYS A 351 -48.77 -4.14 -7.90
C LYS A 351 -47.35 -4.00 -7.40
N LEU A 352 -46.83 -5.04 -6.67
CA LEU A 352 -45.48 -5.05 -6.13
C LEU A 352 -44.41 -4.86 -7.21
N GLU A 353 -44.61 -5.47 -8.40
CA GLU A 353 -43.69 -5.40 -9.54
C GLU A 353 -43.67 -4.01 -10.21
N GLU A 354 -44.67 -3.17 -9.95
CA GLU A 354 -44.77 -1.79 -10.47
C GLU A 354 -44.18 -0.77 -9.49
N MET A 355 -43.64 -1.23 -8.34
CA MET A 355 -43.11 -0.39 -7.26
C MET A 355 -41.68 -0.76 -6.89
N GLU A 356 -40.96 0.24 -6.47
CA GLU A 356 -39.58 0.11 -5.95
C GLU A 356 -39.53 0.64 -4.51
N ALA A 357 -38.70 -0.01 -3.68
CA ALA A 357 -38.48 0.43 -2.31
C ALA A 357 -37.51 1.60 -2.29
N ASP A 358 -37.87 2.63 -1.55
CA ASP A 358 -37.05 3.82 -1.35
C ASP A 358 -36.95 4.20 0.12
N HIS A 359 -35.91 4.93 0.48
CA HIS A 359 -35.69 5.42 1.83
C HIS A 359 -36.53 6.71 2.07
N VAL A 360 -37.32 6.73 3.13
CA VAL A 360 -38.02 7.96 3.56
C VAL A 360 -37.02 9.03 3.97
N THR A 361 -36.08 8.67 4.83
CA THR A 361 -34.86 9.45 5.07
C THR A 361 -33.76 8.89 4.20
N ALA A 362 -33.22 9.70 3.28
CA ALA A 362 -32.20 9.26 2.33
C ALA A 362 -30.98 8.63 3.05
N TRP A 363 -30.46 7.55 2.47
CA TRP A 363 -29.23 6.88 2.96
C TRP A 363 -28.08 7.86 3.18
N SER A 364 -27.85 8.78 2.26
CA SER A 364 -26.82 9.82 2.33
C SER A 364 -26.97 10.77 3.54
N ARG A 365 -28.14 10.75 4.18
CA ARG A 365 -28.45 11.52 5.40
C ARG A 365 -28.58 10.65 6.65
N GLY A 366 -28.04 9.43 6.60
CA GLY A 366 -28.06 8.50 7.73
C GLY A 366 -29.34 7.68 7.87
N GLY A 367 -30.15 7.59 6.84
CA GLY A 367 -31.37 6.75 6.83
C GLY A 367 -30.99 5.26 6.73
N GLU A 368 -31.42 4.45 7.69
CA GLU A 368 -31.20 3.00 7.71
C GLU A 368 -32.14 2.25 6.78
N SER A 369 -31.74 1.05 6.30
CA SER A 369 -32.56 0.17 5.47
C SER A 369 -33.51 -0.70 6.33
N THR A 370 -34.28 -0.05 7.21
CA THR A 370 -35.28 -0.67 8.10
C THR A 370 -36.70 -0.54 7.55
N LEU A 371 -37.63 -1.39 8.02
CA LEU A 371 -39.06 -1.32 7.64
C LEU A 371 -39.67 0.05 7.99
N ALA A 372 -39.23 0.71 9.05
CA ALA A 372 -39.69 2.03 9.46
C ALA A 372 -39.33 3.12 8.45
N ASN A 373 -38.14 3.00 7.84
CA ASN A 373 -37.60 3.93 6.85
C ASN A 373 -37.83 3.50 5.40
N CYS A 374 -38.61 2.42 5.19
CA CYS A 374 -38.97 1.91 3.85
C CYS A 374 -40.31 2.41 3.40
N GLU A 375 -40.38 3.10 2.25
CA GLU A 375 -41.57 3.37 1.52
C GLU A 375 -41.55 2.76 0.11
N MET A 376 -42.72 2.36 -0.40
CA MET A 376 -42.85 1.85 -1.76
C MET A 376 -43.32 2.98 -2.68
N LEU A 377 -42.56 3.28 -3.70
CA LEU A 377 -42.88 4.27 -4.73
C LEU A 377 -43.15 3.56 -6.06
N CYS A 378 -44.09 4.09 -6.88
CA CYS A 378 -44.14 3.62 -8.25
C CYS A 378 -42.85 3.95 -8.99
N VAL A 379 -42.45 3.09 -9.95
CA VAL A 379 -41.17 3.22 -10.68
C VAL A 379 -40.92 4.64 -11.21
N PRO A 380 -41.89 5.36 -11.83
CA PRO A 380 -41.65 6.73 -12.27
C PRO A 380 -41.32 7.70 -11.15
N HIS A 381 -42.01 7.60 -9.99
CA HIS A 381 -41.74 8.48 -8.85
C HIS A 381 -40.43 8.16 -8.15
N ASN A 382 -40.07 6.88 -8.02
CA ASN A 382 -38.79 6.49 -7.45
C ASN A 382 -37.63 7.04 -8.27
N ARG A 383 -37.69 6.90 -9.59
CA ARG A 383 -36.67 7.44 -10.50
C ARG A 383 -36.58 8.96 -10.49
N SER A 384 -37.71 9.65 -10.33
CA SER A 384 -37.73 11.12 -10.29
C SER A 384 -37.27 11.69 -8.94
N LYS A 385 -37.46 10.95 -7.84
CA LYS A 385 -37.01 11.35 -6.50
C LYS A 385 -35.50 11.36 -6.40
N GLY A 386 -34.81 10.36 -7.02
CA GLY A 386 -33.37 10.22 -6.97
C GLY A 386 -32.84 10.18 -5.52
N ASN A 387 -31.64 10.72 -5.29
CA ASN A 387 -31.01 10.81 -3.97
C ASN A 387 -31.38 12.09 -3.19
N ARG A 388 -32.59 12.58 -3.30
CA ARG A 388 -33.01 13.81 -2.60
C ARG A 388 -33.48 13.55 -1.18
#